data_cb45a0e9a4ca545c6164835917a631dd
#
_entry.id   cb45a0e9a4ca545c6164835917a631dd
#
_cell.length_a   1.000
_cell.length_b   1.000
_cell.length_c   1.000
_cell.angle_alpha   90.00
_cell.angle_beta   90.00
_cell.angle_gamma   90.00
#
_symmetry.space_group_name_H-M   'P 1'
#
loop_
_entity.id
_entity.type
_entity.pdbx_description
1 polymer ?
#
loop_
_entity_poly.entity_id
_entity_poly.type
_entity_poly.pdbx_seq_one_letter_code
_entity_poly.pdbx_strand_id
1 'polypeptide(L)'
;MERLVVIGMKIKTNTPVAKKAREGVMEFLLMNHPLDCPICDQGGECDLQDQTMAFGADRGRFTEMKRSVVDKNLGPLVKTVMTRCIQCTR
;
A
#
# COMPACT_ATOMS: atom_id res chain seq x y z
N MET A 1 -16.51 7.03 -5.40
CA MET A 1 -17.78 7.63 -4.95
C MET A 1 -17.49 8.66 -3.87
N GLU A 2 -17.73 9.89 -4.18
CA GLU A 2 -17.56 10.96 -3.21
C GLU A 2 -18.73 11.01 -2.25
N ARG A 3 -18.45 11.01 -0.96
CA ARG A 3 -19.45 11.19 0.07
C ARG A 3 -19.35 12.60 0.63
N LEU A 4 -20.43 13.33 0.55
CA LEU A 4 -20.50 14.65 1.17
C LEU A 4 -20.42 14.51 2.69
N VAL A 5 -19.52 15.29 3.28
CA VAL A 5 -19.41 15.39 4.74
C VAL A 5 -20.42 16.42 5.22
N VAL A 6 -21.29 16.03 6.14
CA VAL A 6 -22.37 16.87 6.67
C VAL A 6 -22.04 17.23 8.13
N ILE A 7 -22.38 18.46 8.55
CA ILE A 7 -22.23 18.89 9.94
C ILE A 7 -23.04 17.96 10.86
N GLY A 8 -22.44 17.48 11.92
CA GLY A 8 -23.05 16.53 12.86
C GLY A 8 -22.96 15.07 12.46
N MET A 9 -22.23 14.76 11.39
CA MET A 9 -21.98 13.37 10.97
C MET A 9 -21.19 12.61 12.04
N LYS A 10 -21.66 11.41 12.39
CA LYS A 10 -20.95 10.51 13.30
C LYS A 10 -20.12 9.52 12.50
N ILE A 11 -18.82 9.46 12.78
CA ILE A 11 -17.88 8.57 12.10
C ILE A 11 -17.35 7.56 13.11
N LYS A 12 -17.49 6.27 12.79
CA LYS A 12 -16.97 5.18 13.62
C LYS A 12 -15.73 4.60 12.95
N THR A 13 -14.66 4.44 13.71
CA THR A 13 -13.36 3.97 13.20
C THR A 13 -12.99 2.55 13.65
N ASN A 14 -13.68 1.99 14.64
CA ASN A 14 -13.35 0.69 15.25
C ASN A 14 -14.46 -0.37 15.10
N THR A 15 -15.40 -0.17 14.19
CA THR A 15 -16.44 -1.18 13.92
C THR A 15 -15.85 -2.35 13.12
N PRO A 16 -16.48 -3.55 13.17
CA PRO A 16 -16.04 -4.68 12.33
C PRO A 16 -16.03 -4.34 10.85
N VAL A 17 -16.96 -3.53 10.37
CA VAL A 17 -17.02 -3.08 8.97
C VAL A 17 -15.79 -2.22 8.63
N ALA A 18 -15.44 -1.28 9.51
CA ALA A 18 -14.27 -0.43 9.32
C ALA A 18 -12.97 -1.24 9.30
N LYS A 19 -12.85 -2.24 10.18
CA LYS A 19 -11.68 -3.13 10.22
C LYS A 19 -11.54 -3.94 8.95
N LYS A 20 -12.62 -4.52 8.44
CA LYS A 20 -12.60 -5.26 7.17
C LYS A 20 -12.27 -4.37 5.99
N ALA A 21 -12.76 -3.14 5.97
CA ALA A 21 -12.43 -2.17 4.93
C ALA A 21 -10.93 -1.85 4.92
N ARG A 22 -10.31 -1.68 6.10
CA ARG A 22 -8.86 -1.44 6.20
C ARG A 22 -8.05 -2.63 5.67
N GLU A 23 -8.43 -3.84 6.06
CA GLU A 23 -7.77 -5.06 5.55
C GLU A 23 -7.86 -5.14 4.02
N GLY A 24 -9.04 -4.84 3.46
CA GLY A 24 -9.24 -4.81 2.01
C GLY A 24 -8.37 -3.77 1.31
N VAL A 25 -8.28 -2.58 1.85
CA VAL A 25 -7.42 -1.52 1.30
C VAL A 25 -5.95 -1.91 1.33
N MET A 26 -5.49 -2.48 2.44
CA MET A 26 -4.10 -2.95 2.54
C MET A 26 -3.82 -4.09 1.55
N GLU A 27 -4.76 -5.01 1.38
CA GLU A 27 -4.63 -6.08 0.39
C GLU A 27 -4.51 -5.51 -1.03
N PHE A 28 -5.31 -4.48 -1.37
CA PHE A 28 -5.23 -3.80 -2.66
C PHE A 28 -3.86 -3.16 -2.89
N LEU A 29 -3.34 -2.46 -1.90
CA LEU A 29 -2.03 -1.81 -2.00
C LEU A 29 -0.91 -2.84 -2.21
N LEU A 30 -1.01 -3.98 -1.55
CA LEU A 30 0.00 -5.03 -1.63
C LEU A 30 -0.16 -5.95 -2.83
N MET A 31 -1.30 -5.92 -3.51
CA MET A 31 -1.61 -6.83 -4.61
C MET A 31 -0.54 -6.80 -5.72
N ASN A 32 -0.11 -5.62 -6.12
CA ASN A 32 0.92 -5.44 -7.15
C ASN A 32 2.24 -4.91 -6.59
N HIS A 33 2.35 -4.78 -5.28
CA HIS A 33 3.58 -4.31 -4.65
C HIS A 33 4.63 -5.41 -4.66
N PRO A 34 5.88 -5.15 -5.12
CA PRO A 34 6.90 -6.19 -5.19
C PRO A 34 7.39 -6.60 -3.80
N LEU A 35 7.87 -7.84 -3.68
CA LEU A 35 8.45 -8.37 -2.45
C LEU A 35 9.93 -7.99 -2.35
N ASP A 36 10.22 -6.70 -2.41
CA ASP A 36 11.59 -6.16 -2.46
C ASP A 36 12.03 -5.52 -1.14
N CYS A 37 11.34 -5.77 -0.04
CA CYS A 37 11.68 -5.14 1.24
C CYS A 37 13.14 -5.29 1.64
N PRO A 38 13.79 -6.46 1.47
CA PRO A 38 15.20 -6.61 1.84
C PRO A 38 16.16 -5.73 1.05
N ILE A 39 15.80 -5.35 -0.17
CA ILE A 39 16.63 -4.52 -1.06
C ILE A 39 16.03 -3.12 -1.27
N CYS A 40 14.94 -2.80 -0.56
CA CYS A 40 14.29 -1.49 -0.64
C CYS A 40 14.88 -0.57 0.43
N ASP A 41 15.29 0.63 0.02
CA ASP A 41 15.90 1.60 0.93
C ASP A 41 14.93 2.06 2.04
N GLN A 42 13.63 2.01 1.77
CA GLN A 42 12.59 2.37 2.75
C GLN A 42 12.30 1.24 3.75
N GLY A 43 12.81 0.04 3.54
CA GLY A 43 12.58 -1.09 4.43
C GLY A 43 13.00 -0.79 5.87
N GLY A 44 12.13 -1.10 6.82
CA GLY A 44 12.32 -0.78 8.23
C GLY A 44 11.76 0.58 8.65
N GLU A 45 11.64 1.53 7.73
CA GLU A 45 11.07 2.87 7.95
C GLU A 45 9.84 3.09 7.06
N CYS A 46 9.18 2.03 6.64
CA CYS A 46 8.13 2.07 5.64
C CYS A 46 6.75 2.10 6.27
N ASP A 47 5.98 3.14 5.98
CA ASP A 47 4.61 3.26 6.48
C ASP A 47 3.71 2.15 5.94
N LEU A 48 3.94 1.67 4.71
CA LEU A 48 3.19 0.55 4.15
C LEU A 48 3.42 -0.72 4.98
N GLN A 49 4.66 -1.02 5.36
CA GLN A 49 4.97 -2.15 6.24
C GLN A 49 4.29 -2.00 7.60
N ASP A 50 4.40 -0.83 8.21
CA ASP A 50 3.84 -0.55 9.54
C ASP A 50 2.32 -0.67 9.54
N GLN A 51 1.65 -0.09 8.56
CA GLN A 51 0.19 -0.16 8.43
C GLN A 51 -0.29 -1.58 8.12
N THR A 52 0.46 -2.32 7.30
CA THR A 52 0.15 -3.72 6.98
C THR A 52 0.22 -4.59 8.22
N MET A 53 1.23 -4.42 9.06
CA MET A 53 1.38 -5.19 10.31
C MET A 53 0.31 -4.84 11.33
N ALA A 54 -0.11 -3.57 11.38
CA ALA A 54 -1.09 -3.10 12.35
C ALA A 54 -2.54 -3.43 11.95
N PHE A 55 -2.88 -3.35 10.66
CA PHE A 55 -4.26 -3.38 10.18
C PHE A 55 -4.52 -4.35 9.04
N GLY A 56 -3.49 -4.93 8.45
CA GLY A 56 -3.63 -5.86 7.32
C GLY A 56 -3.86 -7.30 7.76
N ALA A 57 -4.30 -8.14 6.79
CA ALA A 57 -4.38 -9.58 6.98
C ALA A 57 -2.99 -10.22 6.84
N ASP A 58 -2.86 -11.47 7.30
CA ASP A 58 -1.59 -12.20 7.31
C ASP A 58 -1.19 -12.74 5.92
N ARG A 59 -2.11 -12.78 4.96
CA ARG A 59 -1.85 -13.27 3.61
C ARG A 59 -2.75 -12.62 2.57
N GLY A 60 -2.27 -12.55 1.34
CA GLY A 60 -3.04 -12.08 0.20
C GLY A 60 -3.81 -13.20 -0.49
N ARG A 61 -4.86 -12.84 -1.21
CA ARG A 61 -5.69 -13.75 -2.03
C ARG A 61 -5.34 -13.70 -3.51
N PHE A 62 -4.47 -12.76 -3.90
CA PHE A 62 -4.07 -12.55 -5.29
C PHE A 62 -3.03 -13.60 -5.70
N THR A 63 -3.33 -14.38 -6.72
CA THR A 63 -2.47 -15.47 -7.21
C THR A 63 -1.85 -15.19 -8.57
N GLU A 64 -2.26 -14.12 -9.24
CA GLU A 64 -1.73 -13.75 -10.54
C GLU A 64 -0.37 -13.05 -10.43
N MET A 65 0.33 -12.92 -11.57
CA MET A 65 1.59 -12.22 -11.62
C MET A 65 1.40 -10.74 -11.28
N LYS A 66 2.25 -10.22 -10.41
CA LYS A 66 2.23 -8.80 -10.04
C LYS A 66 2.66 -7.94 -11.22
N ARG A 67 2.01 -6.77 -11.36
CA ARG A 67 2.40 -5.77 -12.34
C ARG A 67 3.83 -5.29 -12.08
N SER A 68 4.60 -5.10 -13.12
CA SER A 68 5.93 -4.52 -13.01
C SER A 68 6.10 -3.34 -13.97
N VAL A 69 6.91 -2.38 -13.55
CA VAL A 69 7.30 -1.24 -14.36
C VAL A 69 8.77 -1.37 -14.69
N VAL A 70 9.14 -1.11 -15.94
CA VAL A 70 10.54 -1.20 -16.39
C VAL A 70 11.37 -0.17 -15.64
N ASP A 71 12.49 -0.62 -15.07
CA ASP A 71 13.46 0.26 -14.40
C ASP A 71 14.08 1.23 -15.41
N LYS A 72 14.21 2.49 -15.00
CA LYS A 72 14.76 3.55 -15.86
C LYS A 72 16.00 4.15 -15.24
N ASN A 73 17.00 4.38 -16.08
CA ASN A 73 18.22 5.06 -15.65
C ASN A 73 18.04 6.57 -15.72
N LEU A 74 18.36 7.27 -14.66
CA LEU A 74 18.34 8.73 -14.59
C LEU A 74 19.77 9.32 -14.69
N GLY A 75 20.71 8.55 -15.23
CA GLY A 75 22.11 8.92 -15.34
C GLY A 75 23.01 7.77 -14.89
N PRO A 76 24.33 7.99 -14.79
CA PRO A 76 25.26 6.91 -14.48
C PRO A 76 25.17 6.42 -13.03
N LEU A 77 24.57 7.21 -12.11
CA LEU A 77 24.58 6.91 -10.67
C LEU A 77 23.20 6.60 -10.10
N VAL A 78 22.11 6.89 -10.84
CA VAL A 78 20.75 6.80 -10.31
C VAL A 78 19.87 5.99 -11.24
N LYS A 79 19.08 5.10 -10.66
CA LYS A 79 18.10 4.25 -11.34
C LYS A 79 16.77 4.32 -10.61
N THR A 80 15.65 4.37 -11.34
CA THR A 80 14.32 4.34 -10.73
C THR A 80 13.78 2.92 -10.65
N VAL A 81 13.07 2.62 -9.56
CA VAL A 81 12.32 1.38 -9.38
C VAL A 81 10.88 1.75 -9.06
N MET A 82 10.11 2.09 -10.06
CA MET A 82 8.76 2.64 -9.90
C MET A 82 7.72 1.59 -9.51
N THR A 83 8.02 0.31 -9.69
CA THR A 83 7.13 -0.78 -9.28
C THR A 83 6.80 -0.73 -7.78
N ARG A 84 7.71 -0.20 -6.97
CA ARG A 84 7.54 -0.05 -5.52
C ARG A 84 6.63 1.11 -5.13
N CYS A 85 6.32 2.02 -6.05
CA CYS A 85 5.54 3.21 -5.75
C CYS A 85 4.07 2.86 -5.50
N ILE A 86 3.50 3.34 -4.40
CA ILE A 86 2.08 3.16 -4.06
C ILE A 86 1.27 4.43 -4.29
N GLN A 87 1.89 5.47 -4.87
CA GLN A 87 1.22 6.72 -5.24
C GLN A 87 0.55 7.44 -4.07
N CYS A 88 1.17 7.40 -2.91
CA CYS A 88 0.64 8.02 -1.68
C CYS A 88 0.97 9.52 -1.56
N THR A 89 1.69 10.09 -2.51
CA THR A 89 2.15 11.49 -2.55
C THR A 89 3.11 11.90 -1.42
N ARG A 90 3.57 10.97 -0.64
CA ARG A 90 4.60 11.22 0.37
C ARG A 90 6.01 11.09 -0.28
#